data_1c50f3628e7628f43a6c68c21d034927
#
_entry.id   1c50f3628e7628f43a6c68c21d034927
#
_cell.length_a   1.000
_cell.length_b   1.000
_cell.length_c   1.000
_cell.angle_alpha   90.00
_cell.angle_beta   90.00
_cell.angle_gamma   90.00
#
_symmetry.space_group_name_H-M   'P 1'
#
loop_
_entity.id
_entity.type
_entity.pdbx_description
1 polymer ?
#
loop_
_entity_poly.entity_id
_entity_poly.type
_entity_poly.pdbx_seq_one_letter_code
_entity_poly.pdbx_strand_id
1 'polypeptide(L)'
;METVLLVRYAEIHLKGLNRPYFERSLMGAISRALSPMPHRVVREQGRIFVFDVPADAAESAADKLSRVFGVHSISIALAVEKDFDAIAEAAAALMAAAVADERAHTFKVFARRADKRFPMRSQEICVELGGRLLDRFQTLAVDVHSPELHVGV
;
A
#
# COMPACT_ATOMS: atom_id res chain seq x y z
N MET A 1 -9.65 -2.80 10.51
CA MET A 1 -9.08 -2.03 9.38
C MET A 1 -8.13 -0.96 9.95
N GLU A 2 -6.89 -1.03 9.61
CA GLU A 2 -5.85 -0.16 10.17
C GLU A 2 -5.11 0.56 9.05
N THR A 3 -4.93 1.88 9.18
CA THR A 3 -4.13 2.65 8.22
C THR A 3 -2.65 2.35 8.42
N VAL A 4 -1.95 2.03 7.34
CA VAL A 4 -0.53 1.73 7.34
C VAL A 4 0.15 2.46 6.18
N LEU A 5 1.39 2.87 6.39
CA LEU A 5 2.21 3.42 5.31
C LEU A 5 3.13 2.32 4.78
N LEU A 6 3.05 2.04 3.50
CA LEU A 6 3.96 1.14 2.82
C LEU A 6 5.09 1.95 2.20
N VAL A 7 6.30 1.72 2.66
CA VAL A 7 7.51 2.41 2.19
C VAL A 7 8.22 1.53 1.19
N ARG A 8 8.33 2.01 -0.05
CA ARG A 8 9.15 1.37 -1.08
C ARG A 8 10.47 2.11 -1.16
N TYR A 9 11.57 1.37 -1.15
CA TYR A 9 12.91 1.93 -1.21
C TYR A 9 13.64 1.45 -2.45
N ALA A 10 14.62 2.25 -2.88
CA ALA A 10 15.42 1.92 -4.05
C ALA A 10 16.29 0.69 -3.75
N GLU A 11 16.13 -0.36 -4.55
CA GLU A 11 16.93 -1.59 -4.44
C GLU A 11 18.22 -1.52 -5.28
N ILE A 12 18.51 -0.38 -5.87
CA ILE A 12 19.66 -0.18 -6.73
C ILE A 12 20.94 -0.42 -5.92
N HIS A 13 21.71 -1.42 -6.33
CA HIS A 13 22.99 -1.81 -5.71
C HIS A 13 22.89 -2.46 -4.32
N LEU A 14 21.69 -2.82 -3.85
CA LEU A 14 21.54 -3.56 -2.60
C LEU A 14 21.66 -5.06 -2.86
N LYS A 15 22.84 -5.60 -2.58
CA LYS A 15 23.12 -7.03 -2.73
C LYS A 15 23.73 -7.58 -1.45
N GLY A 16 23.28 -8.79 -1.05
CA GLY A 16 23.88 -9.54 0.04
C GLY A 16 23.84 -8.80 1.39
N LEU A 17 25.01 -8.65 2.00
CA LEU A 17 25.16 -8.12 3.36
C LEU A 17 24.84 -6.64 3.50
N ASN A 18 24.86 -5.88 2.41
CA ASN A 18 24.58 -4.44 2.44
C ASN A 18 23.09 -4.14 2.63
N ARG A 19 22.22 -5.04 2.21
CA ARG A 19 20.77 -4.85 2.31
C ARG A 19 20.28 -4.70 3.75
N PRO A 20 20.64 -5.59 4.70
CA PRO A 20 20.22 -5.44 6.10
C PRO A 20 20.70 -4.15 6.74
N TYR A 21 21.91 -3.75 6.46
CA TYR A 21 22.47 -2.49 6.96
C TYR A 21 21.68 -1.28 6.44
N PHE A 22 21.44 -1.25 5.13
CA PHE A 22 20.66 -0.19 4.49
C PHE A 22 19.23 -0.12 5.06
N GLU A 23 18.57 -1.27 5.20
CA GLU A 23 17.22 -1.32 5.73
C GLU A 23 17.14 -0.83 7.17
N ARG A 24 18.09 -1.19 8.02
CA ARG A 24 18.15 -0.67 9.41
C ARG A 24 18.41 0.82 9.44
N SER A 25 19.31 1.32 8.62
CA SER A 25 19.59 2.74 8.50
C SER A 25 18.38 3.52 8.05
N LEU A 26 17.65 3.00 7.06
CA LEU A 26 16.43 3.60 6.56
C LEU A 26 15.32 3.60 7.61
N MET A 27 15.14 2.49 8.34
CA MET A 27 14.16 2.42 9.43
C MET A 27 14.45 3.46 10.52
N GLY A 28 15.72 3.66 10.86
CA GLY A 28 16.12 4.71 11.80
C GLY A 28 15.83 6.12 11.27
N ALA A 29 16.09 6.37 10.01
CA ALA A 29 15.79 7.66 9.37
C ALA A 29 14.28 7.93 9.32
N ILE A 30 13.47 6.92 9.04
CA ILE A 30 12.00 7.00 9.08
C ILE A 30 11.53 7.39 10.49
N SER A 31 12.02 6.70 11.53
CA SER A 31 11.66 7.02 12.90
C SER A 31 12.02 8.44 13.29
N ARG A 32 13.20 8.91 12.91
CA ARG A 32 13.62 10.29 13.18
C ARG A 32 12.74 11.31 12.47
N ALA A 33 12.37 11.03 11.22
CA ALA A 33 11.53 11.93 10.44
C ALA A 33 10.11 12.06 11.02
N LEU A 34 9.56 10.99 11.60
CA LEU A 34 8.22 10.98 12.14
C LEU A 34 8.12 11.45 13.59
N SER A 35 9.22 11.42 14.37
CA SER A 35 9.20 11.86 15.77
C SER A 35 8.75 13.32 15.88
N PRO A 36 7.93 13.69 16.88
CA PRO A 36 7.42 12.87 17.99
C PRO A 36 6.07 12.18 17.71
N MET A 37 5.63 12.11 16.45
CA MET A 37 4.38 11.45 16.07
C MET A 37 4.42 9.96 16.46
N PRO A 38 3.34 9.39 17.02
CA PRO A 38 3.28 7.96 17.28
C PRO A 38 3.47 7.16 15.99
N HIS A 39 4.33 6.16 16.06
CA HIS A 39 4.59 5.29 14.89
C HIS A 39 5.34 4.02 15.33
N ARG A 40 5.24 2.99 14.52
CA ARG A 40 5.97 1.74 14.69
C ARG A 40 6.46 1.26 13.32
N VAL A 41 7.76 1.19 13.15
CA VAL A 41 8.39 0.78 11.89
C VAL A 41 8.67 -0.71 11.91
N VAL A 42 8.19 -1.43 10.89
CA VAL A 42 8.32 -2.88 10.78
C VAL A 42 8.87 -3.23 9.40
N ARG A 43 9.85 -4.13 9.39
CA ARG A 43 10.34 -4.74 8.15
C ARG A 43 9.78 -6.15 8.07
N GLU A 44 9.05 -6.42 7.00
CA GLU A 44 8.46 -7.74 6.77
C GLU A 44 8.49 -8.07 5.29
N GLN A 45 8.96 -9.26 4.96
CA GLN A 45 9.00 -9.80 3.59
C GLN A 45 9.66 -8.85 2.56
N GLY A 46 10.74 -8.19 2.98
CA GLY A 46 11.47 -7.28 2.09
C GLY A 46 10.81 -5.93 1.87
N ARG A 47 9.84 -5.58 2.68
CA ARG A 47 9.14 -4.28 2.66
C ARG A 47 9.20 -3.63 4.03
N ILE A 48 9.07 -2.31 4.05
CA ILE A 48 8.99 -1.54 5.29
C ILE A 48 7.57 -0.99 5.40
N PHE A 49 6.97 -1.22 6.56
CA PHE A 49 5.65 -0.72 6.92
C PHE A 49 5.75 0.20 8.13
N VAL A 50 4.93 1.24 8.15
CA VAL A 50 4.80 2.13 9.31
C VAL A 50 3.38 2.04 9.83
N PHE A 51 3.25 1.45 11.00
CA PHE A 51 1.98 1.27 11.72
C PHE A 51 1.80 2.36 12.78
N ASP A 52 0.63 2.41 13.37
CA ASP A 52 0.28 3.24 14.53
C ASP A 52 0.35 4.74 14.26
N VAL A 53 0.41 5.15 13.01
CA VAL A 53 0.26 6.56 12.63
C VAL A 53 -1.22 6.92 12.70
N PRO A 54 -1.59 8.04 13.37
CA PRO A 54 -2.97 8.48 13.37
C PRO A 54 -3.51 8.66 11.96
N ALA A 55 -4.74 8.20 11.71
CA ALA A 55 -5.32 8.22 10.35
C ALA A 55 -5.39 9.64 9.77
N ASP A 56 -5.68 10.64 10.59
CA ASP A 56 -5.72 12.05 10.19
C ASP A 56 -4.33 12.65 9.90
N ALA A 57 -3.26 11.98 10.35
CA ALA A 57 -1.89 12.39 10.12
C ALA A 57 -1.20 11.59 9.00
N ALA A 58 -1.87 10.63 8.38
CA ALA A 58 -1.27 9.74 7.38
C ALA A 58 -0.70 10.49 6.17
N GLU A 59 -1.43 11.47 5.64
CA GLU A 59 -0.98 12.29 4.53
C GLU A 59 0.28 13.09 4.89
N SER A 60 0.28 13.73 6.06
CA SER A 60 1.44 14.48 6.56
C SER A 60 2.65 13.58 6.78
N ALA A 61 2.44 12.40 7.34
CA ALA A 61 3.49 11.41 7.55
C ALA A 61 4.06 10.93 6.21
N ALA A 62 3.22 10.61 5.25
CA ALA A 62 3.64 10.21 3.91
C ALA A 62 4.49 11.30 3.23
N ASP A 63 4.08 12.56 3.35
CA ASP A 63 4.84 13.68 2.82
C ASP A 63 6.22 13.81 3.46
N LYS A 64 6.31 13.69 4.77
CA LYS A 64 7.60 13.70 5.48
C LYS A 64 8.49 12.55 5.04
N LEU A 65 7.95 11.35 4.92
CA LEU A 65 8.71 10.17 4.53
C LEU A 65 9.16 10.21 3.07
N SER A 66 8.42 10.88 2.20
CA SER A 66 8.82 11.02 0.80
C SER A 66 10.13 11.79 0.61
N ARG A 67 10.54 12.56 1.62
CA ARG A 67 11.79 13.34 1.63
C ARG A 67 12.93 12.62 2.30
N VAL A 68 12.72 11.44 2.84
CA VAL A 68 13.78 10.64 3.47
C VAL A 68 14.66 10.03 2.38
N PHE A 69 15.97 10.19 2.51
CA PHE A 69 16.91 9.61 1.56
C PHE A 69 16.79 8.08 1.53
N GLY A 70 16.66 7.53 0.34
CA GLY A 70 16.51 6.09 0.13
C GLY A 70 15.06 5.65 -0.07
N VAL A 71 14.09 6.50 0.24
CA VAL A 71 12.67 6.23 -0.04
C VAL A 71 12.38 6.51 -1.51
N HIS A 72 11.84 5.49 -2.20
CA HIS A 72 11.42 5.62 -3.60
C HIS A 72 9.97 6.10 -3.71
N SER A 73 9.08 5.49 -2.97
CA SER A 73 7.65 5.87 -2.95
C SER A 73 6.96 5.44 -1.66
N ILE A 74 5.86 6.11 -1.35
CA ILE A 74 5.02 5.82 -0.20
C ILE A 74 3.60 5.55 -0.70
N SER A 75 2.95 4.53 -0.15
CA SER A 75 1.53 4.31 -0.32
C SER A 75 0.83 4.31 1.04
N ILE A 76 -0.29 4.99 1.12
CA ILE A 76 -1.21 4.88 2.25
C ILE A 76 -2.10 3.68 1.96
N ALA A 77 -2.12 2.71 2.86
CA ALA A 77 -2.83 1.46 2.67
C ALA A 77 -3.70 1.13 3.88
N LEU A 78 -4.59 0.20 3.71
CA LEU A 78 -5.39 -0.38 4.79
C LEU A 78 -4.93 -1.80 5.05
N ALA A 79 -4.52 -2.09 6.28
CA ALA A 79 -4.24 -3.44 6.72
C ALA A 79 -5.53 -4.08 7.22
N VAL A 80 -5.84 -5.28 6.73
CA VAL A 80 -7.07 -6.00 7.07
C VAL A 80 -6.75 -7.48 7.33
N GLU A 81 -7.74 -8.20 7.84
CA GLU A 81 -7.64 -9.64 7.97
C GLU A 81 -7.38 -10.33 6.62
N LYS A 82 -6.71 -11.47 6.67
CA LYS A 82 -6.42 -12.28 5.47
C LYS A 82 -7.67 -13.02 4.99
N ASP A 83 -8.67 -12.25 4.63
CA ASP A 83 -9.96 -12.71 4.16
C ASP A 83 -10.38 -11.88 2.97
N PHE A 84 -10.87 -12.53 1.91
CA PHE A 84 -11.20 -11.82 0.67
C PHE A 84 -12.30 -10.78 0.86
N ASP A 85 -13.31 -11.07 1.68
CA ASP A 85 -14.39 -10.10 1.92
C ASP A 85 -13.87 -8.86 2.66
N ALA A 86 -12.97 -9.04 3.62
CA ALA A 86 -12.32 -7.92 4.32
C ALA A 86 -11.47 -7.08 3.34
N ILE A 87 -10.75 -7.73 2.44
CA ILE A 87 -9.96 -7.05 1.40
C ILE A 87 -10.89 -6.26 0.47
N ALA A 88 -12.00 -6.87 0.05
CA ALA A 88 -12.96 -6.22 -0.85
C ALA A 88 -13.61 -4.99 -0.20
N GLU A 89 -13.96 -5.06 1.08
CA GLU A 89 -14.52 -3.92 1.82
C GLU A 89 -13.51 -2.78 1.96
N ALA A 90 -12.26 -3.10 2.27
CA ALA A 90 -11.20 -2.10 2.36
C ALA A 90 -10.95 -1.44 1.00
N ALA A 91 -10.87 -2.22 -0.06
CA ALA A 91 -10.69 -1.70 -1.42
C ALA A 91 -11.84 -0.80 -1.83
N ALA A 92 -13.09 -1.19 -1.50
CA ALA A 92 -14.27 -0.39 -1.77
C ALA A 92 -14.24 0.96 -1.01
N ALA A 93 -13.79 0.96 0.24
CA ALA A 93 -13.66 2.19 1.03
C ALA A 93 -12.65 3.17 0.40
N LEU A 94 -11.49 2.66 -0.03
CA LEU A 94 -10.48 3.47 -0.70
C LEU A 94 -10.99 3.98 -2.06
N MET A 95 -11.67 3.12 -2.81
CA MET A 95 -12.24 3.49 -4.11
C MET A 95 -13.33 4.56 -3.96
N ALA A 96 -14.18 4.46 -2.94
CA ALA A 96 -15.22 5.44 -2.68
C ALA A 96 -14.63 6.85 -2.49
N ALA A 97 -13.53 6.96 -1.74
CA ALA A 97 -12.83 8.22 -1.57
C ALA A 97 -12.25 8.75 -2.89
N ALA A 98 -11.64 7.88 -3.70
CA ALA A 98 -11.07 8.27 -4.99
C ALA A 98 -12.15 8.72 -6.00
N VAL A 99 -13.31 8.05 -6.00
CA VAL A 99 -14.45 8.41 -6.85
C VAL A 99 -15.07 9.74 -6.40
N ALA A 100 -15.22 9.96 -5.09
CA ALA A 100 -15.75 11.21 -4.55
C ALA A 100 -14.89 12.42 -4.90
N ASP A 101 -13.58 12.25 -4.96
CA ASP A 101 -12.61 13.28 -5.34
C ASP A 101 -12.44 13.40 -6.87
N GLU A 102 -13.21 12.67 -7.66
CA GLU A 102 -13.11 12.61 -9.12
C GLU A 102 -11.71 12.24 -9.64
N ARG A 103 -10.92 11.50 -8.82
CA ARG A 103 -9.55 11.12 -9.17
C ARG A 103 -9.47 9.86 -10.03
N ALA A 104 -10.55 9.11 -10.13
CA ALA A 104 -10.53 7.83 -10.81
C ALA A 104 -11.76 7.64 -11.70
N HIS A 105 -11.51 7.34 -12.96
CA HIS A 105 -12.49 6.84 -13.93
C HIS A 105 -12.10 5.45 -14.42
N THR A 106 -10.80 5.15 -14.42
CA THR A 106 -10.25 3.85 -14.79
C THR A 106 -9.33 3.33 -13.70
N PHE A 107 -9.30 2.01 -13.54
CA PHE A 107 -8.44 1.37 -12.55
C PHE A 107 -7.94 0.02 -13.02
N LYS A 108 -6.92 -0.48 -12.33
CA LYS A 108 -6.43 -1.84 -12.47
C LYS A 108 -6.10 -2.40 -11.11
N VAL A 109 -6.44 -3.67 -10.87
CA VAL A 109 -6.08 -4.38 -9.65
C VAL A 109 -4.78 -5.13 -9.86
N PHE A 110 -3.86 -4.97 -8.92
CA PHE A 110 -2.62 -5.75 -8.82
C PHE A 110 -2.67 -6.54 -7.53
N ALA A 111 -2.33 -7.80 -7.56
CA ALA A 111 -2.26 -8.62 -6.36
C ALA A 111 -0.91 -9.31 -6.26
N ARG A 112 -0.33 -9.32 -5.06
CA ARG A 112 0.87 -10.06 -4.76
C ARG A 112 0.60 -10.95 -3.54
N ARG A 113 0.50 -12.25 -3.77
CA ARG A 113 0.30 -13.22 -2.71
C ARG A 113 1.64 -13.64 -2.11
N ALA A 114 2.03 -13.01 -1.00
CA ALA A 114 3.24 -13.37 -0.27
C ALA A 114 3.04 -14.64 0.56
N ASP A 115 1.87 -14.82 1.16
CA ASP A 115 1.50 -16.02 1.89
C ASP A 115 0.74 -16.99 0.99
N LYS A 116 1.41 -18.06 0.56
CA LYS A 116 0.83 -19.04 -0.36
C LYS A 116 -0.30 -19.86 0.24
N ARG A 117 -0.55 -19.76 1.55
CA ARG A 117 -1.67 -20.42 2.22
C ARG A 117 -3.00 -19.69 2.00
N PHE A 118 -2.96 -18.43 1.53
CA PHE A 118 -4.14 -17.72 1.15
C PHE A 118 -4.84 -18.48 0.02
N PRO A 119 -6.17 -18.75 0.12
CA PRO A 119 -6.85 -19.72 -0.76
C PRO A 119 -6.99 -19.27 -2.21
N MET A 120 -6.86 -17.98 -2.50
CA MET A 120 -6.96 -17.45 -3.85
C MET A 120 -5.59 -17.15 -4.42
N ARG A 121 -5.41 -17.41 -5.71
CA ARG A 121 -4.21 -17.01 -6.46
C ARG A 121 -4.29 -15.51 -6.78
N SER A 122 -3.14 -14.90 -7.05
CA SER A 122 -3.07 -13.46 -7.38
C SER A 122 -4.00 -13.10 -8.54
N GLN A 123 -4.06 -13.92 -9.58
CA GLN A 123 -4.92 -13.67 -10.73
C GLN A 123 -6.41 -13.72 -10.34
N GLU A 124 -6.80 -14.66 -9.50
CA GLU A 124 -8.18 -14.77 -9.00
C GLU A 124 -8.56 -13.55 -8.17
N ILE A 125 -7.66 -13.07 -7.31
CA ILE A 125 -7.87 -11.84 -6.52
C ILE A 125 -8.13 -10.65 -7.46
N CYS A 126 -7.31 -10.50 -8.49
CA CYS A 126 -7.47 -9.41 -9.46
C CYS A 126 -8.83 -9.45 -10.15
N VAL A 127 -9.26 -10.63 -10.62
CA VAL A 127 -10.54 -10.80 -11.33
C VAL A 127 -11.72 -10.56 -10.39
N GLU A 128 -11.73 -11.22 -9.23
CA GLU A 128 -12.84 -11.13 -8.28
C GLU A 128 -12.96 -9.73 -7.68
N LEU A 129 -11.86 -9.12 -7.27
CA LEU A 129 -11.88 -7.78 -6.71
C LEU A 129 -12.27 -6.74 -7.78
N GLY A 130 -11.72 -6.85 -8.98
CA GLY A 130 -12.09 -5.99 -10.10
C GLY A 130 -13.58 -6.04 -10.38
N GLY A 131 -14.17 -7.25 -10.40
CA GLY A 131 -15.59 -7.45 -10.59
C GLY A 131 -16.43 -6.79 -9.49
N ARG A 132 -16.06 -6.96 -8.23
CA ARG A 132 -16.78 -6.33 -7.11
C ARG A 132 -16.72 -4.81 -7.15
N LEU A 133 -15.59 -4.24 -7.52
CA LEU A 133 -15.44 -2.78 -7.64
C LEU A 133 -16.28 -2.24 -8.81
N LEU A 134 -16.32 -2.94 -9.94
CA LEU A 134 -17.17 -2.55 -11.08
C LEU A 134 -18.65 -2.60 -10.74
N ASP A 135 -19.10 -3.63 -10.02
CA ASP A 135 -20.49 -3.74 -9.60
C ASP A 135 -20.92 -2.63 -8.64
N ARG A 136 -20.02 -2.22 -7.76
CA ARG A 136 -20.31 -1.20 -6.75
C ARG A 136 -20.16 0.24 -7.27
N PHE A 137 -19.25 0.46 -8.22
CA PHE A 137 -18.95 1.79 -8.77
C PHE A 137 -19.15 1.78 -10.29
N GLN A 138 -20.36 2.03 -10.72
CA GLN A 138 -20.76 1.90 -12.14
C GLN A 138 -20.14 2.95 -13.06
N THR A 139 -19.56 4.01 -12.50
CA THR A 139 -18.84 5.03 -13.28
C THR A 139 -17.41 4.62 -13.63
N LEU A 140 -16.93 3.51 -13.09
CA LEU A 140 -15.57 3.03 -13.30
C LEU A 140 -15.49 2.04 -14.45
N ALA A 141 -14.33 2.01 -15.09
CA ALA A 141 -13.95 1.00 -16.07
C ALA A 141 -12.54 0.45 -15.73
N VAL A 142 -12.28 -0.77 -16.15
CA VAL A 142 -10.92 -1.36 -16.03
C VAL A 142 -10.11 -0.95 -17.25
N ASP A 143 -8.89 -0.47 -17.02
CA ASP A 143 -7.90 -0.21 -18.06
C ASP A 143 -6.58 -0.86 -17.65
N VAL A 144 -6.19 -1.93 -18.33
CA VAL A 144 -5.00 -2.70 -18.00
C VAL A 144 -3.70 -2.06 -18.52
N HIS A 145 -3.80 -1.10 -19.42
CA HIS A 145 -2.64 -0.46 -20.05
C HIS A 145 -2.26 0.88 -19.41
N SER A 146 -3.23 1.75 -19.19
CA SER A 146 -3.02 3.10 -18.65
C SER A 146 -4.08 3.47 -17.63
N PRO A 147 -4.21 2.73 -16.52
CA PRO A 147 -5.20 3.05 -15.52
C PRO A 147 -4.85 4.34 -14.79
N GLU A 148 -5.88 5.12 -14.45
CA GLU A 148 -5.71 6.31 -13.63
C GLU A 148 -5.42 5.96 -12.17
N LEU A 149 -5.96 4.82 -11.69
CA LEU A 149 -5.77 4.35 -10.33
C LEU A 149 -5.26 2.90 -10.31
N HIS A 150 -4.26 2.66 -9.50
CA HIS A 150 -3.73 1.32 -9.24
C HIS A 150 -4.21 0.84 -7.88
N VAL A 151 -4.96 -0.26 -7.85
CA VAL A 151 -5.43 -0.90 -6.62
C VAL A 151 -4.51 -2.07 -6.32
N GLY A 152 -3.65 -1.91 -5.33
CA GLY A 152 -2.69 -2.94 -4.91
C GLY A 152 -3.20 -3.77 -3.74
N VAL A 153 -3.04 -5.09 -3.81
CA VAL A 153 -3.44 -6.04 -2.76
C VAL A 153 -2.28 -6.96 -2.40
#